data_ccad34e9672b73698dd9e08b0c2c15d1
#
_entry.id   ccad34e9672b73698dd9e08b0c2c15d1
#
_cell.length_a   1.000
_cell.length_b   1.000
_cell.length_c   1.000
_cell.angle_alpha   90.00
_cell.angle_beta   90.00
_cell.angle_gamma   90.00
#
_symmetry.space_group_name_H-M   'P 1'
#
loop_
_entity.id
_entity.type
_entity.pdbx_description
1 polymer ?
#
loop_
_entity_poly.entity_id
_entity_poly.type
_entity_poly.pdbx_seq_one_letter_code
_entity_poly.pdbx_strand_id
1 'polypeptide(L)'
;SNADGDLDIVSDGTAVDSINLESAGGITLDAGTAGSGVIYEDDGTEMLRIHNSSSDVILESKVSDKDIIFKVNDGGSATEVARFDGDVSALLIASGKKLMLGAAEEYLSGDGTDISFAVGSSGDINIPANIGLTFGDDGEKIEGDGTDLTISGNNINLTATADVVIPNNVGIQFGGASEKI
;
A
#
# COMPACT_ATOMS: atom_id res chain seq x y z
N SER A 1 13.41 32.73 28.99
CA SER A 1 14.33 31.58 28.89
C SER A 1 14.85 31.21 30.27
N ASN A 2 15.01 29.93 30.55
CA ASN A 2 15.66 29.43 31.76
C ASN A 2 17.20 29.54 31.65
N ALA A 3 17.96 29.05 32.66
CA ALA A 3 19.41 29.13 32.70
C ALA A 3 20.12 28.41 31.54
N ASP A 4 19.46 27.47 30.90
CA ASP A 4 19.97 26.66 29.77
C ASP A 4 19.57 27.23 28.40
N GLY A 5 18.86 28.36 28.37
CA GLY A 5 18.44 29.06 27.15
C GLY A 5 17.10 28.58 26.60
N ASP A 6 16.37 27.70 27.29
CA ASP A 6 15.07 27.20 26.86
C ASP A 6 13.97 28.25 27.00
N LEU A 7 12.97 28.17 26.16
CA LEU A 7 11.70 28.90 26.26
C LEU A 7 10.56 27.92 26.47
N ASP A 8 10.03 27.86 27.68
CA ASP A 8 8.88 27.06 28.02
C ASP A 8 7.61 27.89 27.88
N ILE A 9 6.64 27.40 27.11
CA ILE A 9 5.29 27.92 27.02
C ILE A 9 4.36 26.90 27.67
N VAL A 10 3.88 27.18 28.87
CA VAL A 10 3.08 26.27 29.69
C VAL A 10 1.72 26.89 29.96
N SER A 11 0.67 26.08 29.83
CA SER A 11 -0.68 26.43 30.24
C SER A 11 -1.23 25.35 31.18
N ASP A 12 -1.83 25.73 32.28
CA ASP A 12 -2.57 24.87 33.20
C ASP A 12 -4.07 24.80 32.86
N GLY A 13 -4.46 25.40 31.75
CA GLY A 13 -5.83 25.38 31.23
C GLY A 13 -6.24 24.00 30.77
N THR A 14 -7.51 23.64 30.97
CA THR A 14 -8.07 22.34 30.56
C THR A 14 -8.96 22.43 29.32
N ALA A 15 -9.06 23.62 28.69
CA ALA A 15 -9.75 23.78 27.42
C ALA A 15 -8.94 23.10 26.28
N VAL A 16 -9.63 22.69 25.22
CA VAL A 16 -9.00 21.99 24.06
C VAL A 16 -7.98 22.84 23.30
N ASP A 17 -8.00 24.16 23.47
CA ASP A 17 -7.13 25.15 22.84
C ASP A 17 -6.40 26.05 23.88
N SER A 18 -5.96 25.44 24.99
CA SER A 18 -5.27 26.15 26.10
C SER A 18 -4.01 26.87 25.64
N ILE A 19 -3.33 26.38 24.59
CA ILE A 19 -2.29 27.09 23.85
C ILE A 19 -2.68 27.12 22.38
N ASN A 20 -2.94 28.31 21.85
CA ASN A 20 -3.26 28.53 20.45
C ASN A 20 -2.16 29.33 19.77
N LEU A 21 -1.58 28.77 18.69
CA LEU A 21 -0.62 29.45 17.82
C LEU A 21 -1.31 29.73 16.49
N GLU A 22 -1.67 30.97 16.24
CA GLU A 22 -2.38 31.41 15.04
C GLU A 22 -1.53 32.38 14.23
N SER A 23 -1.51 32.19 12.92
CA SER A 23 -0.83 33.07 11.98
C SER A 23 -1.57 33.15 10.65
N ALA A 24 -1.78 34.37 10.15
CA ALA A 24 -2.37 34.59 8.82
C ALA A 24 -1.44 34.18 7.66
N GLY A 25 -0.12 34.13 7.90
CA GLY A 25 0.88 33.81 6.86
C GLY A 25 1.44 32.42 6.91
N GLY A 26 1.47 31.80 8.08
CA GLY A 26 2.05 30.49 8.32
C GLY A 26 2.89 30.42 9.60
N ILE A 27 3.20 29.22 10.06
CA ILE A 27 4.03 28.94 11.23
C ILE A 27 5.20 28.08 10.78
N THR A 28 6.42 28.54 11.06
CA THR A 28 7.65 27.76 10.82
C THR A 28 8.13 27.19 12.15
N LEU A 29 8.36 25.90 12.18
CA LEU A 29 8.99 25.18 13.29
C LEU A 29 10.34 24.71 12.79
N ASP A 30 11.43 25.34 13.22
CA ASP A 30 12.78 25.07 12.79
C ASP A 30 13.62 24.51 13.95
N ALA A 31 14.01 23.24 13.82
CA ALA A 31 14.89 22.58 14.76
C ALA A 31 16.31 22.48 14.12
N GLY A 32 17.25 23.29 14.60
CA GLY A 32 18.57 23.46 13.99
C GLY A 32 19.49 22.23 14.01
N THR A 33 19.08 21.12 14.64
CA THR A 33 19.88 19.89 14.72
C THR A 33 19.14 18.76 14.01
N ALA A 34 19.79 18.17 12.99
CA ALA A 34 19.27 16.99 12.31
C ALA A 34 19.02 15.85 13.32
N GLY A 35 17.87 15.20 13.18
CA GLY A 35 17.42 14.13 14.08
C GLY A 35 16.71 14.61 15.35
N SER A 36 16.78 15.88 15.74
CA SER A 36 15.99 16.42 16.86
C SER A 36 14.54 16.69 16.45
N GLY A 37 14.31 17.54 15.45
CA GLY A 37 13.01 17.73 14.83
C GLY A 37 11.91 18.32 15.71
N VAL A 38 10.68 18.09 15.30
CA VAL A 38 9.45 18.43 16.04
C VAL A 38 8.92 17.16 16.70
N ILE A 39 8.71 17.22 18.00
CA ILE A 39 8.32 16.09 18.84
C ILE A 39 6.89 16.29 19.33
N TYR A 40 6.07 15.24 19.23
CA TYR A 40 4.80 15.13 19.94
C TYR A 40 4.95 14.14 21.10
N GLU A 41 4.64 14.60 22.29
CA GLU A 41 4.65 13.79 23.52
C GLU A 41 3.26 13.72 24.15
N ASP A 42 2.99 12.60 24.80
CA ASP A 42 1.82 12.40 25.65
C ASP A 42 2.30 11.90 27.01
N ASP A 43 2.04 12.70 28.06
CA ASP A 43 2.47 12.44 29.45
C ASP A 43 3.98 12.08 29.56
N GLY A 44 4.83 12.87 28.87
CA GLY A 44 6.29 12.69 28.87
C GLY A 44 6.80 11.51 28.03
N THR A 45 5.92 10.84 27.30
CA THR A 45 6.27 9.79 26.35
C THR A 45 6.33 10.36 24.95
N GLU A 46 7.48 10.26 24.29
CA GLU A 46 7.60 10.64 22.88
C GLU A 46 6.79 9.66 22.01
N MET A 47 5.74 10.18 21.37
CA MET A 47 4.83 9.39 20.52
C MET A 47 5.22 9.47 19.04
N LEU A 48 5.56 10.69 18.58
CA LEU A 48 5.84 10.98 17.19
C LEU A 48 7.00 11.98 17.08
N ARG A 49 7.85 11.77 16.09
CA ARG A 49 8.89 12.74 15.71
C ARG A 49 8.82 13.02 14.20
N ILE A 50 8.92 14.32 13.86
CA ILE A 50 9.13 14.76 12.47
C ILE A 50 10.53 15.37 12.42
N HIS A 51 11.44 14.74 11.69
CA HIS A 51 12.83 15.19 11.64
C HIS A 51 13.45 14.94 10.25
N ASN A 52 14.71 15.30 10.07
CA ASN A 52 15.45 14.99 8.85
C ASN A 52 16.66 14.09 9.13
N SER A 53 17.04 13.30 8.10
CA SER A 53 18.30 12.59 8.03
C SER A 53 18.82 12.65 6.60
N SER A 54 20.02 13.17 6.38
CA SER A 54 20.62 13.32 5.05
C SER A 54 19.70 14.00 4.02
N SER A 55 18.92 15.01 4.46
CA SER A 55 17.92 15.75 3.70
C SER A 55 16.58 15.01 3.45
N ASP A 56 16.43 13.78 3.86
CA ASP A 56 15.15 13.10 3.85
C ASP A 56 14.27 13.56 5.02
N VAL A 57 12.98 13.70 4.78
CA VAL A 57 11.98 13.97 5.82
C VAL A 57 11.50 12.64 6.40
N ILE A 58 11.63 12.50 7.72
CA ILE A 58 11.23 11.30 8.44
C ILE A 58 10.06 11.63 9.35
N LEU A 59 9.00 10.83 9.24
CA LEU A 59 7.88 10.77 10.16
C LEU A 59 7.99 9.45 10.94
N GLU A 60 8.30 9.51 12.22
CA GLU A 60 8.69 8.35 13.00
C GLU A 60 7.76 8.13 14.21
N SER A 61 7.13 6.94 14.31
CA SER A 61 6.53 6.47 15.56
C SER A 61 7.64 6.08 16.54
N LYS A 62 7.58 6.58 17.76
CA LYS A 62 8.64 6.39 18.77
C LYS A 62 8.32 5.30 19.77
N VAL A 63 7.10 4.83 19.83
CA VAL A 63 6.70 3.76 20.74
C VAL A 63 6.77 2.42 20.02
N SER A 64 7.51 1.45 20.61
CA SER A 64 7.66 0.11 20.03
C SER A 64 6.32 -0.54 19.75
N ASP A 65 6.21 -1.17 18.58
CA ASP A 65 5.05 -1.92 18.12
C ASP A 65 3.76 -1.08 18.05
N LYS A 66 3.91 0.26 17.89
CA LYS A 66 2.78 1.18 17.71
C LYS A 66 2.79 1.83 16.33
N ASP A 67 1.58 2.08 15.86
CA ASP A 67 1.28 2.44 14.48
C ASP A 67 1.21 3.94 14.26
N ILE A 68 1.43 4.35 13.02
CA ILE A 68 0.95 5.63 12.50
C ILE A 68 -0.34 5.34 11.74
N ILE A 69 -1.49 5.77 12.28
CA ILE A 69 -2.82 5.44 11.76
C ILE A 69 -3.41 6.61 11.00
N PHE A 70 -3.88 6.36 9.79
CA PHE A 70 -4.58 7.36 8.96
C PHE A 70 -6.09 7.12 9.03
N LYS A 71 -6.81 8.13 9.54
CA LYS A 71 -8.26 8.13 9.64
C LYS A 71 -8.86 9.30 8.86
N VAL A 72 -10.02 9.07 8.29
CA VAL A 72 -10.86 10.10 7.67
C VAL A 72 -12.18 10.23 8.41
N ASN A 73 -12.83 11.39 8.28
CA ASN A 73 -14.20 11.54 8.73
C ASN A 73 -15.14 11.07 7.61
N ASP A 74 -15.71 9.90 7.79
CA ASP A 74 -16.65 9.28 6.85
C ASP A 74 -18.05 9.31 7.46
N GLY A 75 -18.88 10.25 6.98
CA GLY A 75 -20.25 10.44 7.48
C GLY A 75 -20.35 10.80 8.97
N GLY A 76 -19.36 11.48 9.54
CA GLY A 76 -19.30 11.86 10.96
C GLY A 76 -18.55 10.86 11.83
N SER A 77 -18.09 9.74 11.28
CA SER A 77 -17.32 8.69 11.98
C SER A 77 -15.85 8.72 11.62
N ALA A 78 -14.96 8.63 12.62
CA ALA A 78 -13.52 8.53 12.41
C ALA A 78 -13.17 7.12 11.91
N THR A 79 -13.04 6.96 10.60
CA THR A 79 -12.83 5.68 9.91
C THR A 79 -11.37 5.52 9.53
N GLU A 80 -10.75 4.41 9.91
CA GLU A 80 -9.40 4.06 9.49
C GLU A 80 -9.38 3.64 8.01
N VAL A 81 -8.41 4.16 7.27
CA VAL A 81 -8.19 3.81 5.86
C VAL A 81 -6.87 3.08 5.65
N ALA A 82 -5.84 3.43 6.42
CA ALA A 82 -4.52 2.80 6.35
C ALA A 82 -3.74 3.03 7.65
N ARG A 83 -2.67 2.25 7.84
CA ARG A 83 -1.66 2.48 8.88
C ARG A 83 -0.27 2.05 8.41
N PHE A 84 0.75 2.65 8.94
CA PHE A 84 2.05 2.01 9.06
C PHE A 84 2.04 1.20 10.35
N ASP A 85 2.04 -0.10 10.21
CA ASP A 85 1.92 -1.06 11.30
C ASP A 85 3.30 -1.34 11.89
N GLY A 86 3.50 -0.98 13.16
CA GLY A 86 4.79 -1.09 13.83
C GLY A 86 5.15 -2.51 14.24
N ASP A 87 4.16 -3.36 14.51
CA ASP A 87 4.35 -4.74 14.94
C ASP A 87 4.90 -5.62 13.80
N VAL A 88 4.36 -5.45 12.59
CA VAL A 88 4.77 -6.24 11.42
C VAL A 88 5.60 -5.47 10.38
N SER A 89 5.91 -4.19 10.65
CA SER A 89 6.71 -3.31 9.77
C SER A 89 6.13 -3.23 8.35
N ALA A 90 4.83 -2.99 8.22
CA ALA A 90 4.11 -2.99 6.95
C ALA A 90 3.22 -1.75 6.76
N LEU A 91 2.91 -1.44 5.50
CA LEU A 91 1.78 -0.57 5.17
C LEU A 91 0.52 -1.44 5.04
N LEU A 92 -0.42 -1.26 5.94
CA LEU A 92 -1.71 -1.95 5.95
C LEU A 92 -2.81 -1.03 5.42
N ILE A 93 -3.50 -1.48 4.37
CA ILE A 93 -4.79 -0.90 3.96
C ILE A 93 -5.88 -1.61 4.75
N ALA A 94 -6.71 -0.86 5.46
CA ALA A 94 -7.72 -1.45 6.34
C ALA A 94 -8.72 -2.33 5.56
N SER A 95 -9.23 -3.38 6.22
CA SER A 95 -10.19 -4.31 5.61
C SER A 95 -11.37 -3.60 4.95
N GLY A 96 -11.73 -3.97 3.73
CA GLY A 96 -12.77 -3.35 2.92
C GLY A 96 -12.42 -1.96 2.37
N LYS A 97 -11.19 -1.46 2.60
CA LYS A 97 -10.67 -0.24 1.99
C LYS A 97 -9.83 -0.56 0.76
N LYS A 98 -9.52 0.44 -0.05
CA LYS A 98 -8.91 0.30 -1.37
C LYS A 98 -7.62 1.12 -1.45
N LEU A 99 -6.61 0.55 -2.11
CA LEU A 99 -5.52 1.33 -2.69
C LEU A 99 -5.92 1.67 -4.13
N MET A 100 -6.37 2.91 -4.37
CA MET A 100 -6.84 3.36 -5.68
C MET A 100 -5.65 3.80 -6.55
N LEU A 101 -5.70 3.46 -7.85
CA LEU A 101 -4.63 3.71 -8.82
C LEU A 101 -5.15 4.58 -9.97
N GLY A 102 -5.52 5.82 -9.68
CA GLY A 102 -6.01 6.77 -10.68
C GLY A 102 -7.51 6.99 -10.62
N ALA A 103 -8.32 6.02 -11.00
CA ALA A 103 -9.78 6.12 -10.97
C ALA A 103 -10.41 5.30 -9.81
N ALA A 104 -11.68 5.58 -9.50
CA ALA A 104 -12.39 4.93 -8.41
C ALA A 104 -12.60 3.41 -8.62
N GLU A 105 -12.56 2.97 -9.88
CA GLU A 105 -12.75 1.59 -10.31
C GLU A 105 -11.43 0.84 -10.52
N GLU A 106 -10.28 1.54 -10.38
CA GLU A 106 -8.94 0.97 -10.52
C GLU A 106 -8.29 0.87 -9.14
N TYR A 107 -8.23 -0.33 -8.56
CA TYR A 107 -7.73 -0.49 -7.20
C TYR A 107 -7.27 -1.90 -6.87
N LEU A 108 -6.49 -2.00 -5.80
CA LEU A 108 -6.20 -3.22 -5.06
C LEU A 108 -7.01 -3.21 -3.76
N SER A 109 -7.62 -4.32 -3.41
CA SER A 109 -8.28 -4.49 -2.12
C SER A 109 -8.17 -5.91 -1.61
N GLY A 110 -8.25 -6.07 -0.28
CA GLY A 110 -8.35 -7.36 0.40
C GLY A 110 -9.59 -7.40 1.28
N ASP A 111 -10.23 -8.55 1.41
CA ASP A 111 -11.36 -8.78 2.30
C ASP A 111 -11.02 -9.66 3.52
N GLY A 112 -9.76 -10.05 3.64
CA GLY A 112 -9.24 -10.96 4.66
C GLY A 112 -9.11 -12.40 4.18
N THR A 113 -9.61 -12.72 2.99
CA THR A 113 -9.52 -14.03 2.34
C THR A 113 -8.84 -13.92 0.98
N ASP A 114 -9.29 -12.96 0.15
CA ASP A 114 -8.83 -12.78 -1.22
C ASP A 114 -8.23 -11.38 -1.45
N ILE A 115 -7.31 -11.30 -2.43
CA ILE A 115 -6.81 -10.05 -2.98
C ILE A 115 -7.46 -9.83 -4.35
N SER A 116 -8.12 -8.69 -4.52
CA SER A 116 -8.77 -8.28 -5.76
C SER A 116 -7.97 -7.21 -6.50
N PHE A 117 -7.78 -7.40 -7.80
CA PHE A 117 -7.28 -6.40 -8.75
C PHE A 117 -8.47 -5.90 -9.58
N ALA A 118 -8.92 -4.68 -9.35
CA ALA A 118 -9.96 -4.05 -10.15
C ALA A 118 -9.34 -3.09 -11.16
N VAL A 119 -9.75 -3.20 -12.41
CA VAL A 119 -9.19 -2.46 -13.56
C VAL A 119 -10.23 -1.66 -14.33
N GLY A 120 -11.42 -1.44 -13.72
CA GLY A 120 -12.55 -0.78 -14.39
C GLY A 120 -13.26 -1.67 -15.41
N SER A 121 -14.24 -1.10 -16.12
CA SER A 121 -15.12 -1.87 -17.02
C SER A 121 -14.50 -2.27 -18.36
N SER A 122 -13.38 -1.66 -18.74
CA SER A 122 -12.69 -1.88 -20.02
C SER A 122 -11.16 -1.97 -19.87
N GLY A 123 -10.68 -2.07 -18.64
CA GLY A 123 -9.25 -2.17 -18.35
C GLY A 123 -8.76 -3.61 -18.33
N ASP A 124 -7.46 -3.76 -18.45
CA ASP A 124 -6.73 -5.03 -18.37
C ASP A 124 -5.61 -4.96 -17.34
N ILE A 125 -5.23 -6.09 -16.77
CA ILE A 125 -3.95 -6.25 -16.08
C ILE A 125 -2.90 -6.48 -17.16
N ASN A 126 -2.10 -5.46 -17.46
CA ASN A 126 -1.13 -5.49 -18.53
C ASN A 126 0.18 -6.15 -18.06
N ILE A 127 0.46 -7.34 -18.57
CA ILE A 127 1.70 -8.07 -18.34
C ILE A 127 2.58 -7.87 -19.59
N PRO A 128 3.75 -7.23 -19.49
CA PRO A 128 4.65 -7.05 -20.63
C PRO A 128 5.12 -8.37 -21.23
N ALA A 129 5.53 -8.36 -22.52
CA ALA A 129 6.11 -9.53 -23.16
C ALA A 129 7.33 -10.08 -22.40
N ASN A 130 7.45 -11.39 -22.33
CA ASN A 130 8.48 -12.14 -21.59
C ASN A 130 8.43 -11.96 -20.06
N ILE A 131 7.31 -11.46 -19.55
CA ILE A 131 6.97 -11.44 -18.13
C ILE A 131 5.74 -12.32 -17.93
N GLY A 132 5.78 -13.24 -16.99
CA GLY A 132 4.70 -14.19 -16.74
C GLY A 132 4.10 -14.08 -15.34
N LEU A 133 2.98 -14.78 -15.16
CA LEU A 133 2.42 -15.12 -13.85
C LEU A 133 2.94 -16.50 -13.47
N THR A 134 3.69 -16.61 -12.39
CA THR A 134 4.24 -17.88 -11.88
C THR A 134 3.35 -18.44 -10.77
N PHE A 135 3.31 -19.77 -10.67
CA PHE A 135 2.56 -20.51 -9.65
C PHE A 135 3.52 -21.44 -8.91
N GLY A 136 4.15 -20.92 -7.84
CA GLY A 136 5.13 -21.63 -7.06
C GLY A 136 6.56 -21.29 -7.50
N ASP A 137 6.99 -21.71 -8.68
CA ASP A 137 8.30 -21.40 -9.25
C ASP A 137 8.21 -21.11 -10.77
N ASP A 138 9.37 -20.84 -11.42
CA ASP A 138 9.43 -20.48 -12.84
C ASP A 138 9.07 -21.65 -13.80
N GLY A 139 8.92 -22.86 -13.28
CA GLY A 139 8.52 -24.04 -14.07
C GLY A 139 7.03 -24.04 -14.39
N GLU A 140 6.21 -23.33 -13.62
CA GLU A 140 4.75 -23.28 -13.73
C GLU A 140 4.29 -21.85 -13.93
N LYS A 141 3.98 -21.48 -15.16
CA LYS A 141 3.66 -20.10 -15.52
C LYS A 141 2.71 -19.95 -16.70
N ILE A 142 2.11 -18.77 -16.79
CA ILE A 142 1.43 -18.26 -17.98
C ILE A 142 2.20 -17.04 -18.46
N GLU A 143 2.75 -17.07 -19.67
CA GLU A 143 3.62 -16.02 -20.21
C GLU A 143 3.34 -15.78 -21.69
N GLY A 144 3.33 -14.51 -22.12
CA GLY A 144 3.27 -14.11 -23.53
C GLY A 144 4.60 -13.51 -23.99
N ASP A 145 5.03 -13.80 -25.22
CA ASP A 145 6.26 -13.24 -25.82
C ASP A 145 5.96 -12.09 -26.80
N GLY A 146 4.70 -11.71 -26.93
CA GLY A 146 4.21 -10.74 -27.92
C GLY A 146 3.64 -11.37 -29.19
N THR A 147 3.78 -12.70 -29.36
CA THR A 147 3.26 -13.49 -30.47
C THR A 147 2.42 -14.65 -29.96
N ASP A 148 2.96 -15.43 -29.04
CA ASP A 148 2.36 -16.63 -28.50
C ASP A 148 2.09 -16.48 -26.98
N LEU A 149 1.01 -17.10 -26.51
CA LEU A 149 0.73 -17.32 -25.09
C LEU A 149 1.11 -18.75 -24.72
N THR A 150 2.04 -18.90 -23.80
CA THR A 150 2.51 -20.18 -23.30
C THR A 150 2.01 -20.45 -21.90
N ILE A 151 1.44 -21.64 -21.68
CA ILE A 151 1.12 -22.17 -20.35
C ILE A 151 2.10 -23.31 -20.08
N SER A 152 2.98 -23.14 -19.11
CA SER A 152 4.03 -24.10 -18.76
C SER A 152 3.74 -24.77 -17.42
N GLY A 153 4.08 -26.03 -17.30
CA GLY A 153 3.99 -26.82 -16.08
C GLY A 153 4.32 -28.28 -16.38
N ASN A 154 4.57 -29.07 -15.35
CA ASN A 154 4.82 -30.51 -15.50
C ASN A 154 3.62 -31.24 -16.12
N ASN A 155 2.40 -30.87 -15.69
CA ASN A 155 1.13 -31.30 -16.30
C ASN A 155 0.16 -30.10 -16.35
N ILE A 156 -0.54 -29.95 -17.47
CA ILE A 156 -1.63 -28.98 -17.61
C ILE A 156 -2.96 -29.72 -17.50
N ASN A 157 -3.64 -29.61 -16.38
CA ASN A 157 -4.92 -30.26 -16.14
C ASN A 157 -6.08 -29.29 -16.43
N LEU A 158 -6.82 -29.54 -17.52
CA LEU A 158 -8.01 -28.77 -17.87
C LEU A 158 -9.24 -29.54 -17.41
N THR A 159 -9.91 -29.03 -16.37
CA THR A 159 -11.16 -29.63 -15.84
C THR A 159 -12.33 -28.72 -16.18
N ALA A 160 -13.06 -29.08 -17.23
CA ALA A 160 -14.26 -28.38 -17.66
C ALA A 160 -15.52 -29.10 -17.18
N THR A 161 -16.56 -28.35 -16.80
CA THR A 161 -17.88 -28.91 -16.45
C THR A 161 -18.77 -29.16 -17.67
N ALA A 162 -18.41 -28.61 -18.84
CA ALA A 162 -19.02 -28.84 -20.13
C ALA A 162 -17.93 -29.19 -21.16
N ASP A 163 -17.41 -28.19 -21.89
CA ASP A 163 -16.52 -28.45 -23.03
C ASP A 163 -15.24 -27.59 -22.92
N VAL A 164 -14.14 -28.12 -23.48
CA VAL A 164 -12.98 -27.33 -23.92
C VAL A 164 -13.18 -27.03 -25.40
N VAL A 165 -13.59 -25.80 -25.73
CA VAL A 165 -13.97 -25.43 -27.10
C VAL A 165 -12.74 -24.99 -27.90
N ILE A 166 -12.50 -25.70 -29.01
CA ILE A 166 -11.52 -25.29 -30.02
C ILE A 166 -12.30 -24.71 -31.21
N PRO A 167 -12.06 -23.44 -31.60
CA PRO A 167 -12.79 -22.81 -32.71
C PRO A 167 -12.60 -23.55 -34.05
N ASN A 168 -13.53 -23.33 -34.99
CA ASN A 168 -13.40 -23.87 -36.36
C ASN A 168 -12.08 -23.42 -37.00
N ASN A 169 -11.45 -24.34 -37.74
CA ASN A 169 -10.17 -24.13 -38.43
C ASN A 169 -8.96 -23.95 -37.50
N VAL A 170 -9.10 -24.27 -36.19
CA VAL A 170 -8.01 -24.39 -35.24
C VAL A 170 -7.80 -25.86 -34.89
N GLY A 171 -6.60 -26.34 -34.96
CA GLY A 171 -6.26 -27.73 -34.63
C GLY A 171 -5.56 -27.87 -33.31
N ILE A 172 -5.62 -29.05 -32.71
CA ILE A 172 -4.77 -29.45 -31.60
C ILE A 172 -3.57 -30.20 -32.20
N GLN A 173 -2.37 -29.75 -31.84
CA GLN A 173 -1.13 -30.40 -32.31
C GLN A 173 -0.49 -31.18 -31.14
N PHE A 174 -0.10 -32.40 -31.39
CA PHE A 174 0.58 -33.27 -30.42
C PHE A 174 2.04 -33.52 -30.91
N GLY A 175 3.02 -33.07 -30.13
CA GLY A 175 4.42 -33.25 -30.43
C GLY A 175 4.88 -32.46 -31.66
N GLY A 176 4.91 -33.06 -32.84
CA GLY A 176 5.35 -32.43 -34.08
C GLY A 176 4.22 -31.85 -34.92
N ALA A 177 4.54 -31.05 -35.95
CA ALA A 177 3.57 -30.42 -36.84
C ALA A 177 2.67 -31.38 -37.62
N SER A 178 3.03 -32.65 -37.67
CA SER A 178 2.30 -33.75 -38.34
C SER A 178 1.33 -34.50 -37.40
N GLU A 179 1.38 -34.27 -36.10
CA GLU A 179 0.55 -34.95 -35.09
C GLU A 179 -0.60 -34.05 -34.65
N LYS A 180 -1.78 -34.24 -35.21
CA LYS A 180 -2.99 -33.47 -34.94
C LYS A 180 -4.17 -34.41 -34.73
N ILE A 181 -5.11 -34.00 -33.89
CA ILE A 181 -6.47 -34.55 -33.85
C ILE A 181 -7.40 -33.66 -34.67
#